data_d4e5689fbd47984fdae460a6d03e54d3
#
_entry.id   d4e5689fbd47984fdae460a6d03e54d3
#
_cell.length_a   1.000
_cell.length_b   1.000
_cell.length_c   1.000
_cell.angle_alpha   90.00
_cell.angle_beta   90.00
_cell.angle_gamma   90.00
#
_symmetry.space_group_name_H-M   'P 1'
#
loop_
_entity.id
_entity.type
_entity.pdbx_description
1 polymer ?
#
loop_
_entity_poly.entity_id
_entity_poly.type
_entity_poly.pdbx_seq_one_letter_code
_entity_poly.pdbx_strand_id
1 'polypeptide(L)'
;LPVNQRTALEQLLFFNVNQHRVRVGIQQSIETYGVPEIHEQDGGLRVRVGDIDGVQTLFAVSDIGRLLGVAVFVRSAHERFAVLHLGVDPRLSMTPELNTRVLLKLMHEIRSTARRTRGVDRIELVYKDRHAVRLHG
;
A
#
# COMPACT_ATOMS: atom_id res chain seq x y z
N LEU A 1 -3.89 8.78 -9.74
CA LEU A 1 -5.09 7.96 -9.97
C LEU A 1 -6.27 8.87 -10.29
N PRO A 2 -7.02 8.59 -11.38
CA PRO A 2 -8.17 9.41 -11.74
C PRO A 2 -9.28 9.40 -10.69
N VAL A 3 -10.00 10.52 -10.59
CA VAL A 3 -11.07 10.68 -9.59
C VAL A 3 -12.18 9.64 -9.76
N ASN A 4 -12.45 9.18 -10.97
CA ASN A 4 -13.48 8.17 -11.22
C ASN A 4 -13.15 6.79 -10.65
N GLN A 5 -11.94 6.59 -10.14
CA GLN A 5 -11.53 5.34 -9.48
C GLN A 5 -11.70 5.39 -7.95
N ARG A 6 -12.37 6.41 -7.42
CA ARG A 6 -12.54 6.58 -5.96
C ARG A 6 -13.22 5.38 -5.31
N THR A 7 -14.32 4.90 -5.87
CA THR A 7 -15.05 3.75 -5.32
C THR A 7 -14.17 2.50 -5.30
N ALA A 8 -13.43 2.27 -6.38
CA ALA A 8 -12.50 1.14 -6.45
C ALA A 8 -11.41 1.25 -5.38
N LEU A 9 -10.87 2.45 -5.17
CA LEU A 9 -9.84 2.68 -4.14
C LEU A 9 -10.40 2.47 -2.74
N GLU A 10 -11.61 2.95 -2.46
CA GLU A 10 -12.28 2.72 -1.18
C GLU A 10 -12.44 1.22 -0.89
N GLN A 11 -12.80 0.43 -1.90
CA GLN A 11 -12.91 -1.02 -1.75
C GLN A 11 -11.58 -1.66 -1.37
N LEU A 12 -10.49 -1.24 -1.97
CA LEU A 12 -9.18 -1.79 -1.65
C LEU A 12 -8.69 -1.38 -0.27
N LEU A 13 -8.95 -0.14 0.14
CA LEU A 13 -8.47 0.38 1.43
C LEU A 13 -9.33 -0.07 2.61
N PHE A 14 -10.65 -0.12 2.46
CA PHE A 14 -11.55 -0.27 3.58
C PHE A 14 -12.36 -1.57 3.58
N PHE A 15 -12.57 -2.18 2.43
CA PHE A 15 -13.49 -3.31 2.29
C PHE A 15 -12.82 -4.54 1.66
N ASN A 16 -11.50 -4.63 1.73
CA ASN A 16 -10.78 -5.76 1.18
C ASN A 16 -11.09 -7.03 1.99
N VAL A 17 -11.43 -8.12 1.29
CA VAL A 17 -11.76 -9.40 1.95
C VAL A 17 -10.62 -9.95 2.80
N ASN A 18 -9.38 -9.59 2.48
CA ASN A 18 -8.21 -10.02 3.24
C ASN A 18 -8.04 -9.27 4.56
N GLN A 19 -8.81 -8.22 4.83
CA GLN A 19 -8.75 -7.47 6.08
C GLN A 19 -9.07 -8.33 7.29
N HIS A 20 -9.91 -9.35 7.13
CA HIS A 20 -10.19 -10.30 8.20
C HIS A 20 -8.92 -10.99 8.72
N ARG A 21 -8.03 -11.36 7.82
CA ARG A 21 -6.81 -12.09 8.15
C ARG A 21 -5.74 -11.23 8.79
N VAL A 22 -5.81 -9.91 8.56
CA VAL A 22 -4.78 -8.96 9.01
C VAL A 22 -5.38 -7.90 9.94
N ARG A 23 -6.55 -8.17 10.52
CA ARG A 23 -7.28 -7.21 11.35
C ARG A 23 -6.44 -6.60 12.45
N VAL A 24 -5.66 -7.41 13.16
CA VAL A 24 -4.80 -6.93 14.25
C VAL A 24 -3.73 -5.99 13.72
N GLY A 25 -3.10 -6.34 12.61
CA GLY A 25 -2.10 -5.50 11.97
C GLY A 25 -2.67 -4.17 11.50
N ILE A 26 -3.89 -4.19 10.93
CA ILE A 26 -4.57 -2.98 10.49
C ILE A 26 -4.89 -2.09 11.68
N GLN A 27 -5.41 -2.65 12.79
CA GLN A 27 -5.67 -1.89 14.00
C GLN A 27 -4.40 -1.25 14.55
N GLN A 28 -3.30 -1.97 14.60
CA GLN A 28 -2.02 -1.44 15.05
C GLN A 28 -1.52 -0.32 14.15
N SER A 29 -1.70 -0.46 12.85
CA SER A 29 -1.34 0.58 11.89
C SER A 29 -2.16 1.85 12.13
N ILE A 30 -3.47 1.72 12.34
CA ILE A 30 -4.36 2.85 12.62
C ILE A 30 -3.96 3.53 13.93
N GLU A 31 -3.68 2.77 14.98
CA GLU A 31 -3.28 3.32 16.27
C GLU A 31 -1.94 4.06 16.20
N THR A 32 -1.01 3.55 15.42
CA THR A 32 0.34 4.12 15.32
C THR A 32 0.41 5.28 14.32
N TYR A 33 -0.24 5.16 13.17
CA TYR A 33 -0.08 6.09 12.05
C TYR A 33 -1.33 6.91 11.75
N GLY A 34 -2.51 6.42 12.12
CA GLY A 34 -3.79 7.08 11.84
C GLY A 34 -4.60 6.35 10.76
N VAL A 35 -5.80 6.86 10.54
CA VAL A 35 -6.75 6.29 9.58
C VAL A 35 -6.39 6.76 8.17
N PRO A 36 -6.35 5.86 7.17
CA PRO A 36 -6.17 6.29 5.80
C PRO A 36 -7.39 7.05 5.28
N GLU A 37 -7.14 8.13 4.55
CA GLU A 37 -8.17 8.97 3.95
C GLU A 37 -7.83 9.20 2.48
N ILE A 38 -8.85 9.20 1.64
CA ILE A 38 -8.72 9.52 0.22
C ILE A 38 -9.04 10.99 0.02
N HIS A 39 -8.14 11.72 -0.65
CA HIS A 39 -8.38 13.12 -1.01
C HIS A 39 -8.01 13.39 -2.46
N GLU A 40 -8.59 14.44 -3.00
CA GLU A 40 -8.29 14.90 -4.36
C GLU A 40 -7.22 15.97 -4.32
N GLN A 41 -6.23 15.84 -5.20
CA GLN A 41 -5.18 16.83 -5.36
C GLN A 41 -4.75 16.85 -6.83
N ASP A 42 -4.76 18.05 -7.42
CA ASP A 42 -4.34 18.24 -8.81
C ASP A 42 -5.09 17.36 -9.81
N GLY A 43 -6.39 17.14 -9.56
CA GLY A 43 -7.24 16.33 -10.45
C GLY A 43 -7.09 14.83 -10.30
N GLY A 44 -6.35 14.37 -9.28
CA GLY A 44 -6.14 12.96 -9.01
C GLY A 44 -6.44 12.57 -7.57
N LEU A 45 -6.50 11.27 -7.32
CA LEU A 45 -6.71 10.73 -5.98
C LEU A 45 -5.38 10.45 -5.29
N ARG A 46 -5.32 10.80 -4.02
CA ARG A 46 -4.18 10.52 -3.14
C ARG A 46 -4.66 9.95 -1.83
N VAL A 47 -3.78 9.22 -1.14
CA VAL A 47 -4.08 8.68 0.18
C VAL A 47 -3.27 9.45 1.21
N ARG A 48 -3.96 9.90 2.26
CA ARG A 48 -3.36 10.53 3.44
C ARG A 48 -3.56 9.58 4.62
N VAL A 49 -2.59 9.53 5.52
CA VAL A 49 -2.70 8.72 6.73
C VAL A 49 -2.43 9.63 7.94
N GLY A 50 -3.46 9.91 8.72
CA GLY A 50 -3.35 10.81 9.86
C GLY A 50 -2.73 12.15 9.49
N ASP A 51 -1.84 12.65 10.33
CA ASP A 51 -1.09 13.88 10.10
C ASP A 51 0.33 13.64 9.59
N ILE A 52 0.60 12.43 9.08
CA ILE A 52 1.94 12.05 8.66
C ILE A 52 2.27 12.68 7.32
N ASP A 53 3.42 13.37 7.26
CA ASP A 53 3.96 13.87 6.01
C ASP A 53 4.73 12.77 5.27
N GLY A 54 4.78 12.89 3.95
CA GLY A 54 5.60 12.01 3.14
C GLY A 54 5.03 10.62 2.90
N VAL A 55 3.73 10.43 3.12
CA VAL A 55 3.05 9.18 2.75
C VAL A 55 3.08 9.04 1.23
N GLN A 56 3.52 7.90 0.76
CA GLN A 56 3.58 7.58 -0.66
C GLN A 56 2.55 6.50 -0.99
N THR A 57 1.98 6.59 -2.18
CA THR A 57 0.99 5.65 -2.66
C THR A 57 1.39 5.13 -4.03
N LEU A 58 1.30 3.82 -4.21
CA LEU A 58 1.49 3.17 -5.51
C LEU A 58 0.17 2.53 -5.92
N PHE A 59 -0.19 2.72 -7.19
CA PHE A 59 -1.40 2.13 -7.77
C PHE A 59 -1.01 1.17 -8.88
N ALA A 60 -1.52 -0.05 -8.82
CA ALA A 60 -1.42 -0.99 -9.94
C ALA A 60 -2.69 -0.86 -10.77
N VAL A 61 -2.53 -0.51 -12.04
CA VAL A 61 -3.66 -0.23 -12.95
C VAL A 61 -3.52 -1.09 -14.19
N SER A 62 -4.63 -1.65 -14.67
CA SER A 62 -4.66 -2.44 -15.89
C SER A 62 -4.55 -1.57 -17.13
N ASP A 63 -4.38 -2.21 -18.29
CA ASP A 63 -4.29 -1.54 -19.60
C ASP A 63 -5.52 -0.67 -19.90
N ILE A 64 -6.67 -1.05 -19.38
CA ILE A 64 -7.91 -0.30 -19.56
C ILE A 64 -8.18 0.73 -18.46
N GLY A 65 -7.21 0.97 -17.60
CA GLY A 65 -7.31 1.97 -16.54
C GLY A 65 -8.02 1.51 -15.27
N ARG A 66 -8.26 0.21 -15.11
CA ARG A 66 -8.92 -0.33 -13.92
C ARG A 66 -7.92 -0.51 -12.79
N LEU A 67 -8.27 -0.05 -11.59
CA LEU A 67 -7.44 -0.21 -10.41
C LEU A 67 -7.41 -1.69 -9.99
N LEU A 68 -6.22 -2.26 -9.91
CA LEU A 68 -5.98 -3.65 -9.52
C LEU A 68 -5.41 -3.79 -8.11
N GLY A 69 -4.67 -2.79 -7.66
CA GLY A 69 -4.05 -2.85 -6.35
C GLY A 69 -3.53 -1.50 -5.89
N VAL A 70 -3.25 -1.41 -4.59
CA VAL A 70 -2.72 -0.21 -3.96
C VAL A 70 -1.73 -0.58 -2.88
N ALA A 71 -0.66 0.21 -2.76
CA ALA A 71 0.26 0.13 -1.65
C ALA A 71 0.45 1.52 -1.07
N VAL A 72 0.38 1.62 0.25
CA VAL A 72 0.59 2.86 0.98
C VAL A 72 1.77 2.66 1.92
N PHE A 73 2.77 3.51 1.84
CA PHE A 73 3.97 3.37 2.67
C PHE A 73 4.54 4.74 3.04
N VAL A 74 5.35 4.75 4.09
CA VAL A 74 5.97 5.96 4.62
C VAL A 74 7.37 5.62 5.13
N ARG A 75 8.27 6.62 5.13
CA ARG A 75 9.56 6.48 5.79
C ARG A 75 9.34 6.66 7.29
N SER A 76 9.30 5.55 8.04
CA SER A 76 9.01 5.57 9.47
C SER A 76 10.24 5.86 10.33
N ALA A 77 11.42 5.65 9.78
CA ALA A 77 12.71 5.97 10.39
C ALA A 77 13.72 6.19 9.26
N HIS A 78 14.90 6.73 9.59
CA HIS A 78 15.92 7.01 8.59
C HIS A 78 16.25 5.77 7.74
N GLU A 79 16.33 4.61 8.38
CA GLU A 79 16.72 3.34 7.75
C GLU A 79 15.55 2.48 7.27
N ARG A 80 14.28 2.93 7.46
CA ARG A 80 13.14 2.03 7.33
C ARG A 80 11.96 2.66 6.60
N PHE A 81 11.38 1.89 5.67
CA PHE A 81 10.04 2.14 5.15
C PHE A 81 9.05 1.25 5.89
N ALA A 82 7.90 1.81 6.24
CA ALA A 82 6.77 1.06 6.79
C ALA A 82 5.66 0.99 5.73
N VAL A 83 5.28 -0.23 5.35
CA VAL A 83 4.14 -0.45 4.45
C VAL A 83 2.90 -0.51 5.32
N LEU A 84 2.06 0.52 5.23
CA LEU A 84 0.87 0.69 6.06
C LEU A 84 -0.31 -0.07 5.51
N HIS A 85 -0.38 -0.21 4.19
CA HIS A 85 -1.47 -0.92 3.53
C HIS A 85 -0.98 -1.50 2.20
N LEU A 86 -1.44 -2.70 1.91
CA LEU A 86 -1.20 -3.38 0.63
C LEU A 86 -2.47 -4.16 0.30
N GLY A 87 -3.15 -3.76 -0.74
CA GLY A 87 -4.41 -4.39 -1.14
C GLY A 87 -4.47 -4.68 -2.63
N VAL A 88 -5.14 -5.76 -2.96
CA VAL A 88 -5.39 -6.17 -4.34
C VAL A 88 -6.89 -6.38 -4.51
N ASP A 89 -7.41 -6.02 -5.69
CA ASP A 89 -8.83 -6.17 -6.00
C ASP A 89 -9.27 -7.60 -5.65
N PRO A 90 -10.31 -7.77 -4.80
CA PRO A 90 -10.77 -9.09 -4.40
C PRO A 90 -11.17 -9.99 -5.56
N ARG A 91 -11.60 -9.41 -6.68
CA ARG A 91 -11.95 -10.19 -7.87
C ARG A 91 -10.78 -10.94 -8.46
N LEU A 92 -9.55 -10.50 -8.17
CA LEU A 92 -8.34 -11.22 -8.60
C LEU A 92 -8.12 -12.52 -7.82
N SER A 93 -8.85 -12.74 -6.72
CA SER A 93 -8.78 -14.01 -5.99
C SER A 93 -9.20 -15.18 -6.84
N MET A 94 -10.01 -14.95 -7.87
CA MET A 94 -10.41 -15.94 -8.85
C MET A 94 -9.30 -16.24 -9.87
N THR A 95 -8.25 -15.45 -9.88
CA THR A 95 -7.10 -15.62 -10.77
C THR A 95 -5.83 -15.45 -9.92
N PRO A 96 -5.44 -16.52 -9.16
CA PRO A 96 -4.34 -16.43 -8.20
C PRO A 96 -3.01 -15.96 -8.79
N GLU A 97 -2.72 -16.34 -10.03
CA GLU A 97 -1.48 -15.92 -10.71
C GLU A 97 -1.44 -14.41 -10.92
N LEU A 98 -2.55 -13.81 -11.35
CA LEU A 98 -2.63 -12.37 -11.54
C LEU A 98 -2.56 -11.64 -10.20
N ASN A 99 -3.25 -12.15 -9.18
CA ASN A 99 -3.20 -11.63 -7.82
C ASN A 99 -1.75 -11.57 -7.32
N THR A 100 -1.03 -12.68 -7.42
CA THR A 100 0.38 -12.76 -7.01
C THR A 100 1.24 -11.79 -7.80
N ARG A 101 1.02 -11.68 -9.11
CA ARG A 101 1.78 -10.77 -9.97
C ARG A 101 1.61 -9.31 -9.57
N VAL A 102 0.38 -8.89 -9.24
CA VAL A 102 0.10 -7.52 -8.79
C VAL A 102 0.81 -7.25 -7.46
N LEU A 103 0.72 -8.15 -6.51
CA LEU A 103 1.40 -8.02 -5.22
C LEU A 103 2.92 -7.91 -5.39
N LEU A 104 3.50 -8.79 -6.20
CA LEU A 104 4.94 -8.77 -6.46
C LEU A 104 5.39 -7.48 -7.13
N LYS A 105 4.59 -6.96 -8.06
CA LYS A 105 4.90 -5.69 -8.72
C LYS A 105 4.90 -4.53 -7.73
N LEU A 106 3.88 -4.45 -6.88
CA LEU A 106 3.80 -3.40 -5.86
C LEU A 106 5.01 -3.49 -4.91
N MET A 107 5.32 -4.68 -4.43
CA MET A 107 6.48 -4.87 -3.54
C MET A 107 7.79 -4.56 -4.24
N HIS A 108 7.92 -4.93 -5.52
CA HIS A 108 9.11 -4.61 -6.31
C HIS A 108 9.31 -3.09 -6.40
N GLU A 109 8.26 -2.34 -6.63
CA GLU A 109 8.33 -0.87 -6.72
C GLU A 109 8.70 -0.24 -5.39
N ILE A 110 8.17 -0.76 -4.28
CA ILE A 110 8.54 -0.28 -2.95
C ILE A 110 10.03 -0.55 -2.69
N ARG A 111 10.51 -1.75 -2.99
CA ARG A 111 11.93 -2.11 -2.83
C ARG A 111 12.83 -1.25 -3.69
N SER A 112 12.42 -1.01 -4.93
CA SER A 112 13.16 -0.17 -5.86
C SER A 112 13.26 1.26 -5.34
N THR A 113 12.17 1.81 -4.83
CA THR A 113 12.15 3.14 -4.21
C THR A 113 13.05 3.18 -2.98
N ALA A 114 12.99 2.16 -2.14
CA ALA A 114 13.82 2.08 -0.94
C ALA A 114 15.31 2.02 -1.27
N ARG A 115 15.69 1.23 -2.30
CA ARG A 115 17.10 1.14 -2.73
C ARG A 115 17.62 2.45 -3.28
N ARG A 116 16.76 3.29 -3.86
CA ARG A 116 17.13 4.62 -4.36
C ARG A 116 17.09 5.68 -3.27
N THR A 117 16.61 5.35 -2.09
CA THR A 117 16.50 6.27 -0.97
C THR A 117 17.69 6.08 -0.04
N ARG A 118 18.52 7.12 0.08
CA ARG A 118 19.73 7.05 0.88
C ARG A 118 19.43 6.72 2.34
N GLY A 119 20.09 5.71 2.87
CA GLY A 119 20.01 5.30 4.27
C GLY A 119 18.95 4.23 4.55
N VAL A 120 18.03 3.97 3.63
CA VAL A 120 17.00 2.95 3.85
C VAL A 120 17.56 1.57 3.55
N ASP A 121 17.51 0.69 4.54
CA ASP A 121 18.01 -0.69 4.43
C ASP A 121 16.96 -1.75 4.78
N ARG A 122 15.74 -1.35 5.15
CA ARG A 122 14.68 -2.30 5.52
C ARG A 122 13.30 -1.79 5.19
N ILE A 123 12.38 -2.75 5.00
CA ILE A 123 10.96 -2.51 4.80
C ILE A 123 10.21 -3.32 5.86
N GLU A 124 9.34 -2.64 6.61
CA GLU A 124 8.48 -3.27 7.62
C GLU A 124 7.05 -3.36 7.07
N LEU A 125 6.45 -4.55 7.17
CA LEU A 125 5.05 -4.76 6.80
C LEU A 125 4.19 -4.64 8.06
N VAL A 126 3.69 -3.45 8.33
CA VAL A 126 2.98 -3.13 9.58
C VAL A 126 1.66 -3.89 9.69
N TYR A 127 0.99 -4.12 8.56
CA TYR A 127 -0.30 -4.80 8.53
C TYR A 127 -0.20 -6.33 8.65
N LYS A 128 1.02 -6.89 8.68
CA LYS A 128 1.25 -8.34 8.67
C LYS A 128 2.34 -8.71 9.67
N ASP A 129 1.96 -8.79 10.94
CA ASP A 129 2.83 -9.24 12.04
C ASP A 129 4.17 -8.48 12.15
N ARG A 130 4.21 -7.23 11.69
CA ARG A 130 5.41 -6.36 11.74
C ARG A 130 6.66 -7.02 11.15
N HIS A 131 6.48 -7.80 10.11
CA HIS A 131 7.61 -8.41 9.42
C HIS A 131 8.49 -7.35 8.77
N ALA A 132 9.75 -7.31 9.18
CA ALA A 132 10.73 -6.45 8.55
C ALA A 132 11.50 -7.26 7.49
N VAL A 133 11.56 -6.74 6.27
CA VAL A 133 12.32 -7.34 5.18
C VAL A 133 13.55 -6.48 4.91
N ARG A 134 14.73 -7.07 5.05
CA ARG A 134 15.97 -6.36 4.72
C ARG A 134 16.19 -6.31 3.21
N LEU A 135 16.69 -5.18 2.76
CA LEU A 135 16.94 -4.93 1.33
C LEU A 135 18.32 -5.39 0.88
N HIS A 136 18.76 -6.51 1.37
CA HIS A 136 20.04 -7.04 0.91
C HIS A 136 19.86 -7.83 -0.35
N GLY A 137 20.68 -7.48 -1.25
CA GLY A 137 20.81 -8.17 -2.51
C GLY A 137 21.05 -9.63 -2.36
#